data_7c034b57ee5c236b4a2423aeb7a5a16d
#
_entry.id   7c034b57ee5c236b4a2423aeb7a5a16d
#
_cell.length_a   1.000
_cell.length_b   1.000
_cell.length_c   1.000
_cell.angle_alpha   90.00
_cell.angle_beta   90.00
_cell.angle_gamma   90.00
#
_symmetry.space_group_name_H-M   'P 1'
#
loop_
_entity.id
_entity.type
_entity.pdbx_description
1 polymer ?
#
loop_
_entity_poly.entity_id
_entity_poly.type
_entity_poly.pdbx_seq_one_letter_code
_entity_poly.pdbx_strand_id
1 'polypeptide(L)'
;MTTKQTSYIFVSGGVLSGLGKGVVAASLGFLLQNRGYKVGVIKCENYLNIDSGTINPIEHGDAFLCEDGLEADMDLGTYERFLDYDMGHCNFTTIGQIYKKVIDRERSFGYKGEDVEAIPHITDEIISRIKKAGQGHEILIIELGGTAGEYQNMLYYEACRIMKAKQPNRIINVHVSYVPLPQHIGEPKTMPTQLSIRTVMSMGIHPEFLVLRSIAILDKRRRYLLGLKCSVPGNNVVMSPDVKSIYEIPLIFAQQKFDKKILKELNLSYRKSNLDEWHKLVKKISKPKDKKVKIVIAGKYFATGDYELSDSYAALIEAIKHAAWHLNTEVDLKFINTEDIEKQGVKLIGKPDGIIVPIGWGSRGAEGKISTIKYAREKKIPYLGLCYGMQLACVEFARDVVKLKKADTTENNPQTPYPIIHDIPMSSKYQTIKGKNTSMRLGAYDCYLSDKTQIAKIYKKYKFCKKVSDIYKKKNNITAVGNCVISERHRHRFEFNNEYRDILSKHGMIFAGTSPNNMFVEMIELPKKIHPFFIATQGHPEYKSRPNKPHPLFIEFVRAATK
;
A
#
# COMPACT_ATOMS: atom_id res chain seq x y z
N MET A 1 13.90 31.72 -14.04
CA MET A 1 12.56 31.10 -13.93
C MET A 1 12.12 31.27 -12.49
N THR A 2 11.14 32.11 -12.21
CA THR A 2 10.55 32.23 -10.87
C THR A 2 9.96 30.89 -10.48
N THR A 3 10.55 30.23 -9.49
CA THR A 3 10.00 29.00 -8.91
C THR A 3 8.58 29.30 -8.45
N LYS A 4 7.57 28.74 -9.13
CA LYS A 4 6.19 28.85 -8.70
C LYS A 4 6.09 28.32 -7.29
N GLN A 5 5.65 29.16 -6.38
CA GLN A 5 5.53 28.83 -4.96
C GLN A 5 4.40 27.81 -4.78
N THR A 6 4.66 26.72 -4.02
CA THR A 6 3.70 25.65 -3.75
C THR A 6 2.45 26.15 -3.03
N SER A 7 1.29 25.65 -3.42
CA SER A 7 0.02 25.80 -2.69
C SER A 7 -0.26 24.55 -1.86
N TYR A 8 -0.92 24.68 -0.72
CA TYR A 8 -1.08 23.59 0.26
C TYR A 8 -2.57 23.34 0.54
N ILE A 9 -2.95 22.07 0.55
CA ILE A 9 -4.30 21.61 0.86
C ILE A 9 -4.22 20.67 2.05
N PHE A 10 -4.67 21.13 3.23
CA PHE A 10 -4.76 20.28 4.40
C PHE A 10 -6.07 19.51 4.39
N VAL A 11 -5.99 18.19 4.51
CA VAL A 11 -7.13 17.28 4.62
C VAL A 11 -7.17 16.73 6.04
N SER A 12 -8.14 17.19 6.82
CA SER A 12 -8.39 16.72 8.19
C SER A 12 -9.68 15.90 8.25
N GLY A 13 -9.89 15.19 9.34
CA GLY A 13 -11.11 14.42 9.53
C GLY A 13 -11.61 14.42 10.96
N GLY A 14 -12.88 14.14 11.13
CA GLY A 14 -13.49 14.04 12.44
C GLY A 14 -14.66 13.07 12.49
N VAL A 15 -15.14 12.80 13.71
CA VAL A 15 -16.19 11.88 14.10
C VAL A 15 -15.68 10.46 14.34
N LEU A 16 -14.96 9.83 13.38
CA LEU A 16 -14.44 8.46 13.52
C LEU A 16 -13.20 8.24 12.62
N SER A 17 -12.40 7.24 12.94
CA SER A 17 -11.31 6.75 12.10
C SER A 17 -11.86 6.00 10.86
N GLY A 18 -11.03 5.74 9.86
CA GLY A 18 -11.47 5.03 8.65
C GLY A 18 -12.47 5.81 7.78
N LEU A 19 -12.59 7.14 8.00
CA LEU A 19 -13.55 8.02 7.33
C LEU A 19 -13.30 8.19 5.82
N GLY A 20 -12.13 7.74 5.33
CA GLY A 20 -11.74 7.86 3.94
C GLY A 20 -11.03 9.17 3.59
N LYS A 21 -10.33 9.79 4.54
CA LYS A 21 -9.43 10.94 4.28
C LYS A 21 -8.45 10.64 3.15
N GLY A 22 -7.81 9.46 3.19
CA GLY A 22 -6.87 8.99 2.17
C GLY A 22 -7.49 8.95 0.78
N VAL A 23 -8.71 8.43 0.67
CA VAL A 23 -9.45 8.40 -0.61
C VAL A 23 -9.80 9.82 -1.09
N VAL A 24 -10.16 10.73 -0.17
CA VAL A 24 -10.43 12.14 -0.52
C VAL A 24 -9.15 12.82 -1.01
N ALA A 25 -8.03 12.66 -0.30
CA ALA A 25 -6.73 13.22 -0.67
C ALA A 25 -6.26 12.67 -2.03
N ALA A 26 -6.31 11.36 -2.22
CA ALA A 26 -5.95 10.68 -3.47
C ALA A 26 -6.83 11.13 -4.65
N SER A 27 -8.16 11.18 -4.44
CA SER A 27 -9.11 11.58 -5.48
C SER A 27 -8.93 13.04 -5.90
N LEU A 28 -8.70 13.92 -4.92
CA LEU A 28 -8.43 15.33 -5.20
C LEU A 28 -7.08 15.51 -5.91
N GLY A 29 -6.05 14.79 -5.45
CA GLY A 29 -4.74 14.77 -6.08
C GLY A 29 -4.81 14.32 -7.54
N PHE A 30 -5.51 13.23 -7.80
CA PHE A 30 -5.76 12.72 -9.15
C PHE A 30 -6.47 13.75 -10.04
N LEU A 31 -7.52 14.40 -9.56
CA LEU A 31 -8.24 15.42 -10.34
C LEU A 31 -7.37 16.62 -10.68
N LEU A 32 -6.57 17.09 -9.73
CA LEU A 32 -5.65 18.22 -9.95
C LEU A 32 -4.49 17.84 -10.88
N GLN A 33 -3.96 16.61 -10.76
CA GLN A 33 -2.95 16.06 -11.67
C GLN A 33 -3.49 15.95 -13.11
N ASN A 34 -4.74 15.50 -13.28
CA ASN A 34 -5.41 15.47 -14.59
C ASN A 34 -5.63 16.85 -15.21
N ARG A 35 -5.54 17.92 -14.42
CA ARG A 35 -5.50 19.29 -14.93
C ARG A 35 -4.09 19.77 -15.27
N GLY A 36 -3.10 18.87 -15.23
CA GLY A 36 -1.71 19.18 -15.54
C GLY A 36 -0.96 19.94 -14.44
N TYR A 37 -1.44 19.90 -13.19
CA TYR A 37 -0.67 20.37 -12.04
C TYR A 37 0.32 19.29 -11.58
N LYS A 38 1.49 19.70 -11.13
CA LYS A 38 2.40 18.83 -10.41
C LYS A 38 1.93 18.72 -8.97
N VAL A 39 1.34 17.58 -8.62
CA VAL A 39 0.72 17.36 -7.31
C VAL A 39 1.56 16.39 -6.50
N GLY A 40 1.89 16.77 -5.26
CA GLY A 40 2.46 15.91 -4.23
C GLY A 40 1.43 15.59 -3.15
N VAL A 41 1.65 14.51 -2.41
CA VAL A 41 0.87 14.15 -1.22
C VAL A 41 1.81 13.79 -0.10
N ILE A 42 1.50 14.20 1.14
CA ILE A 42 2.18 13.75 2.36
C ILE A 42 1.15 13.30 3.38
N LYS A 43 1.40 12.15 4.00
CA LYS A 43 0.65 11.63 5.16
C LYS A 43 1.36 12.03 6.45
N CYS A 44 0.62 12.63 7.37
CA CYS A 44 1.11 13.03 8.69
C CYS A 44 0.40 12.19 9.75
N GLU A 45 1.09 11.17 10.28
CA GLU A 45 0.54 10.28 11.30
C GLU A 45 0.81 10.78 12.72
N ASN A 46 -0.16 10.55 13.60
CA ASN A 46 -0.13 11.07 14.96
C ASN A 46 0.51 10.13 16.01
N TYR A 47 0.87 8.91 15.63
CA TYR A 47 1.49 7.96 16.56
C TYR A 47 3.00 8.20 16.75
N LEU A 48 3.54 7.61 17.83
CA LEU A 48 4.95 7.75 18.22
C LEU A 48 5.88 6.74 17.55
N ASN A 49 5.36 5.76 16.82
CA ASN A 49 6.19 4.85 16.03
C ASN A 49 6.98 5.64 14.98
N ILE A 50 8.24 5.24 14.74
CA ILE A 50 9.08 5.90 13.72
C ILE A 50 8.55 5.62 12.32
N ASP A 51 8.02 4.41 12.11
CA ASP A 51 7.36 3.95 10.88
C ASP A 51 6.31 2.90 11.22
N SER A 52 5.63 2.35 10.22
CA SER A 52 4.60 1.33 10.42
C SER A 52 5.15 -0.10 10.54
N GLY A 53 6.46 -0.30 10.38
CA GLY A 53 7.06 -1.63 10.32
C GLY A 53 7.03 -2.41 11.63
N THR A 54 6.83 -1.73 12.77
CA THR A 54 6.72 -2.34 14.10
C THR A 54 5.28 -2.43 14.60
N ILE A 55 4.32 -1.90 13.85
CA ILE A 55 2.90 -1.92 14.22
C ILE A 55 2.33 -3.31 13.92
N ASN A 56 1.49 -3.82 14.82
CA ASN A 56 0.85 -5.11 14.63
C ASN A 56 -0.15 -5.05 13.46
N PRO A 57 0.02 -5.85 12.39
CA PRO A 57 -0.88 -5.84 11.23
C PRO A 57 -2.34 -6.16 11.57
N ILE A 58 -2.59 -6.85 12.68
CA ILE A 58 -3.94 -7.20 13.15
C ILE A 58 -4.66 -5.96 13.68
N GLU A 59 -3.95 -4.96 14.19
CA GLU A 59 -4.54 -3.73 14.79
C GLU A 59 -4.71 -2.60 13.76
N HIS A 60 -3.75 -2.47 12.82
CA HIS A 60 -3.68 -1.35 11.88
C HIS A 60 -3.70 -1.73 10.40
N GLY A 61 -3.83 -3.02 10.06
CA GLY A 61 -3.56 -3.50 8.72
C GLY A 61 -2.07 -3.68 8.44
N ASP A 62 -1.72 -4.28 7.29
CA ASP A 62 -0.33 -4.49 6.91
C ASP A 62 0.31 -3.18 6.45
N ALA A 63 1.59 -2.98 6.82
CA ALA A 63 2.34 -1.81 6.38
C ALA A 63 2.53 -1.82 4.86
N PHE A 64 2.33 -0.66 4.23
CA PHE A 64 2.63 -0.46 2.82
C PHE A 64 4.12 -0.18 2.65
N LEU A 65 4.79 -0.99 1.84
CA LEU A 65 6.20 -0.81 1.56
C LEU A 65 6.42 0.08 0.34
N CYS A 66 7.14 1.17 0.52
CA CYS A 66 7.52 2.09 -0.54
C CYS A 66 8.77 1.63 -1.32
N GLU A 67 9.03 2.29 -2.46
CA GLU A 67 10.18 1.98 -3.34
C GLU A 67 11.52 2.18 -2.62
N ASP A 68 11.63 3.18 -1.77
CA ASP A 68 12.84 3.56 -1.03
C ASP A 68 13.00 2.83 0.33
N GLY A 69 12.17 1.83 0.61
CA GLY A 69 12.24 1.01 1.81
C GLY A 69 11.46 1.56 3.01
N LEU A 70 10.72 2.65 2.86
CA LEU A 70 9.83 3.12 3.91
C LEU A 70 8.68 2.13 4.12
N GLU A 71 8.45 1.74 5.36
CA GLU A 71 7.27 1.02 5.83
C GLU A 71 6.25 2.04 6.34
N ALA A 72 5.24 2.32 5.54
CA ALA A 72 4.26 3.36 5.80
C ALA A 72 2.86 2.79 6.04
N ASP A 73 1.92 3.68 6.32
CA ASP A 73 0.49 3.37 6.35
C ASP A 73 -0.03 2.98 4.95
N MET A 74 -1.09 2.16 4.92
CA MET A 74 -1.72 1.67 3.69
C MET A 74 -2.27 2.78 2.77
N ASP A 75 -2.50 3.98 3.30
CA ASP A 75 -2.95 5.14 2.53
C ASP A 75 -1.93 5.54 1.45
N LEU A 76 -0.62 5.34 1.69
CA LEU A 76 0.40 5.57 0.66
C LEU A 76 0.18 4.70 -0.58
N GLY A 77 -0.26 3.46 -0.38
CA GLY A 77 -0.67 2.59 -1.48
C GLY A 77 -1.88 3.14 -2.23
N THR A 78 -2.82 3.76 -1.54
CA THR A 78 -3.96 4.44 -2.17
C THR A 78 -3.49 5.61 -3.02
N TYR A 79 -2.57 6.44 -2.50
CA TYR A 79 -2.01 7.55 -3.29
C TYR A 79 -1.29 7.05 -4.54
N GLU A 80 -0.45 6.02 -4.43
CA GLU A 80 0.25 5.43 -5.58
C GLU A 80 -0.73 4.89 -6.63
N ARG A 81 -1.83 4.25 -6.21
CA ARG A 81 -2.84 3.71 -7.13
C ARG A 81 -3.61 4.79 -7.88
N PHE A 82 -3.84 5.96 -7.25
CA PHE A 82 -4.57 7.07 -7.88
C PHE A 82 -3.66 7.98 -8.71
N LEU A 83 -2.45 8.26 -8.23
CA LEU A 83 -1.54 9.26 -8.81
C LEU A 83 -0.52 8.66 -9.79
N ASP A 84 -0.42 7.32 -9.84
CA ASP A 84 0.48 6.56 -10.71
C ASP A 84 1.97 6.98 -10.61
N TYR A 85 2.44 7.29 -9.40
CA TYR A 85 3.86 7.44 -9.10
C TYR A 85 4.22 6.83 -7.73
N ASP A 86 5.48 6.42 -7.59
CA ASP A 86 5.95 5.75 -6.38
C ASP A 86 6.19 6.75 -5.25
N MET A 87 5.70 6.42 -4.05
CA MET A 87 5.87 7.19 -2.82
C MET A 87 7.12 6.75 -2.06
N GLY A 88 7.57 7.58 -1.12
CA GLY A 88 8.72 7.31 -0.28
C GLY A 88 8.77 8.18 0.97
N HIS A 89 9.95 8.24 1.60
CA HIS A 89 10.17 8.95 2.86
C HIS A 89 9.71 10.41 2.87
N CYS A 90 9.69 11.08 1.71
CA CYS A 90 9.20 12.46 1.61
C CYS A 90 7.67 12.56 1.74
N ASN A 91 6.96 11.46 1.55
CA ASN A 91 5.49 11.42 1.51
C ASN A 91 4.86 10.96 2.83
N PHE A 92 5.68 10.76 3.87
CA PHE A 92 5.22 10.22 5.14
C PHE A 92 5.99 10.81 6.33
N THR A 93 5.28 11.16 7.38
CA THR A 93 5.89 11.58 8.64
C THR A 93 5.02 11.18 9.82
N THR A 94 5.67 10.85 10.95
CA THR A 94 5.00 10.55 12.22
C THR A 94 5.40 11.55 13.29
N ILE A 95 4.58 11.72 14.31
CA ILE A 95 4.95 12.53 15.48
C ILE A 95 6.22 11.97 16.14
N GLY A 96 6.39 10.65 16.17
CA GLY A 96 7.62 10.02 16.69
C GLY A 96 8.88 10.44 15.95
N GLN A 97 8.82 10.49 14.60
CA GLN A 97 9.95 11.00 13.80
C GLN A 97 10.27 12.47 14.10
N ILE A 98 9.23 13.28 14.28
CA ILE A 98 9.36 14.71 14.55
C ILE A 98 10.01 14.93 15.91
N TYR A 99 9.47 14.31 16.96
CA TYR A 99 10.03 14.39 18.32
C TYR A 99 11.47 13.91 18.37
N LYS A 100 11.74 12.73 17.77
CA LYS A 100 13.10 12.21 17.71
C LYS A 100 14.05 13.22 17.05
N LYS A 101 13.67 13.84 15.94
CA LYS A 101 14.51 14.82 15.24
C LYS A 101 14.79 16.05 16.07
N VAL A 102 13.78 16.59 16.79
CA VAL A 102 13.94 17.77 17.65
C VAL A 102 14.80 17.43 18.85
N ILE A 103 14.57 16.28 19.51
CA ILE A 103 15.36 15.81 20.66
C ILE A 103 16.82 15.53 20.24
N ASP A 104 17.06 14.82 19.13
CA ASP A 104 18.41 14.56 18.63
C ASP A 104 19.17 15.87 18.34
N ARG A 105 18.47 16.89 17.81
CA ARG A 105 19.05 18.21 17.54
C ARG A 105 19.35 18.96 18.82
N GLU A 106 18.48 18.89 19.82
CA GLU A 106 18.75 19.47 21.18
C GLU A 106 19.98 18.80 21.80
N ARG A 107 20.02 17.46 21.84
CA ARG A 107 21.14 16.70 22.41
C ARG A 107 22.48 16.93 21.70
N SER A 108 22.45 17.29 20.43
CA SER A 108 23.64 17.69 19.64
C SER A 108 23.97 19.18 19.72
N PHE A 109 23.37 19.91 20.63
CA PHE A 109 23.55 21.36 20.83
C PHE A 109 23.15 22.21 19.60
N GLY A 110 22.26 21.66 18.75
CA GLY A 110 21.81 22.31 17.50
C GLY A 110 20.92 23.53 17.70
N TYR A 111 20.42 23.77 18.92
CA TYR A 111 19.70 24.98 19.34
C TYR A 111 20.54 25.94 20.19
N LYS A 112 21.86 25.69 20.35
CA LYS A 112 22.83 26.60 21.00
C LYS A 112 22.45 27.02 22.42
N GLY A 113 21.74 26.18 23.17
CA GLY A 113 21.32 26.44 24.53
C GLY A 113 19.97 27.15 24.69
N GLU A 114 19.22 27.30 23.56
CA GLU A 114 17.85 27.79 23.63
C GLU A 114 16.94 26.79 24.36
N ASP A 115 15.95 27.30 25.12
CA ASP A 115 14.88 26.46 25.70
C ASP A 115 13.98 25.91 24.62
N VAL A 116 13.95 24.56 24.48
CA VAL A 116 13.29 23.88 23.37
C VAL A 116 11.86 23.49 23.75
N GLU A 117 10.90 24.21 23.20
CA GLU A 117 9.48 24.07 23.47
C GLU A 117 8.74 23.36 22.33
N ALA A 118 7.50 22.91 22.59
CA ALA A 118 6.64 22.33 21.55
C ALA A 118 6.33 23.35 20.43
N ILE A 119 6.13 24.60 20.80
CA ILE A 119 5.98 25.75 19.90
C ILE A 119 7.10 26.74 20.26
N PRO A 120 8.01 27.09 19.33
CA PRO A 120 7.92 26.83 17.89
C PRO A 120 8.61 25.54 17.41
N HIS A 121 9.45 24.86 18.20
CA HIS A 121 10.44 23.90 17.70
C HIS A 121 9.83 22.66 17.02
N ILE A 122 8.80 22.06 17.62
CA ILE A 122 8.08 20.90 17.01
C ILE A 122 7.26 21.37 15.80
N THR A 123 6.57 22.50 15.90
CA THR A 123 5.78 23.03 14.77
C THR A 123 6.67 23.44 13.60
N ASP A 124 7.86 23.97 13.84
CA ASP A 124 8.82 24.32 12.80
C ASP A 124 9.38 23.09 12.09
N GLU A 125 9.66 21.99 12.81
CA GLU A 125 10.05 20.72 12.19
C GLU A 125 8.91 20.17 11.32
N ILE A 126 7.64 20.21 11.78
CA ILE A 126 6.48 19.83 10.99
C ILE A 126 6.41 20.67 9.69
N ILE A 127 6.47 21.98 9.81
CA ILE A 127 6.42 22.92 8.67
C ILE A 127 7.59 22.67 7.72
N SER A 128 8.79 22.40 8.24
CA SER A 128 9.97 22.08 7.44
C SER A 128 9.75 20.84 6.59
N ARG A 129 9.21 19.76 7.17
CA ARG A 129 8.90 18.52 6.45
C ARG A 129 7.83 18.72 5.38
N ILE A 130 6.76 19.43 5.70
CA ILE A 130 5.70 19.78 4.74
C ILE A 130 6.28 20.57 3.57
N LYS A 131 7.11 21.59 3.83
CA LYS A 131 7.77 22.37 2.79
C LYS A 131 8.72 21.52 1.94
N LYS A 132 9.46 20.61 2.55
CA LYS A 132 10.35 19.67 1.85
C LYS A 132 9.55 18.75 0.92
N ALA A 133 8.44 18.20 1.39
CA ALA A 133 7.55 17.38 0.58
C ALA A 133 6.90 18.16 -0.58
N GLY A 134 6.73 19.47 -0.40
CA GLY A 134 6.20 20.37 -1.44
C GLY A 134 7.21 20.76 -2.53
N GLN A 135 8.50 20.49 -2.33
CA GLN A 135 9.52 20.87 -3.31
C GLN A 135 9.28 20.21 -4.68
N GLY A 136 9.29 21.03 -5.73
CA GLY A 136 9.04 20.56 -7.10
C GLY A 136 7.56 20.34 -7.46
N HIS A 137 6.63 20.55 -6.51
CA HIS A 137 5.18 20.46 -6.73
C HIS A 137 4.52 21.85 -6.76
N GLU A 138 3.52 22.01 -7.62
CA GLU A 138 2.69 23.23 -7.65
C GLU A 138 1.62 23.19 -6.54
N ILE A 139 1.18 21.98 -6.17
CA ILE A 139 0.18 21.74 -5.11
C ILE A 139 0.68 20.57 -4.26
N LEU A 140 0.66 20.74 -2.93
CA LEU A 140 0.87 19.66 -1.98
C LEU A 140 -0.40 19.42 -1.19
N ILE A 141 -0.85 18.16 -1.13
CA ILE A 141 -1.94 17.72 -0.29
C ILE A 141 -1.34 17.13 0.99
N ILE A 142 -1.78 17.61 2.14
CA ILE A 142 -1.33 17.17 3.46
C ILE A 142 -2.50 16.47 4.14
N GLU A 143 -2.43 15.16 4.28
CA GLU A 143 -3.42 14.42 5.04
C GLU A 143 -3.01 14.29 6.49
N LEU A 144 -3.87 14.74 7.41
CA LEU A 144 -3.68 14.60 8.84
C LEU A 144 -4.28 13.27 9.32
N GLY A 145 -3.46 12.41 9.92
CA GLY A 145 -3.86 11.15 10.54
C GLY A 145 -4.80 11.39 11.74
N GLY A 146 -5.44 10.33 12.23
CA GLY A 146 -6.37 10.39 13.34
C GLY A 146 -7.60 11.26 13.13
N THR A 147 -8.25 11.66 14.22
CA THR A 147 -9.45 12.52 14.20
C THR A 147 -9.17 13.88 14.83
N ALA A 148 -9.97 14.88 14.46
CA ALA A 148 -9.92 16.19 15.10
C ALA A 148 -10.27 16.06 16.59
N GLY A 149 -9.43 16.65 17.45
CA GLY A 149 -9.59 16.58 18.92
C GLY A 149 -8.69 15.55 19.61
N GLU A 150 -8.00 14.67 18.88
CA GLU A 150 -6.96 13.84 19.46
C GLU A 150 -5.74 14.68 19.86
N TYR A 151 -5.22 14.48 21.07
CA TYR A 151 -4.10 15.25 21.63
C TYR A 151 -2.86 15.23 20.72
N GLN A 152 -2.54 14.07 20.15
CA GLN A 152 -1.35 13.90 19.31
C GLN A 152 -1.42 14.73 18.03
N ASN A 153 -2.63 15.08 17.56
CA ASN A 153 -2.83 15.87 16.36
C ASN A 153 -2.67 17.38 16.57
N MET A 154 -2.74 17.87 17.79
CA MET A 154 -2.80 19.33 18.06
C MET A 154 -1.65 20.10 17.42
N LEU A 155 -0.43 19.55 17.45
CA LEU A 155 0.74 20.21 16.87
C LEU A 155 0.70 20.28 15.33
N TYR A 156 0.06 19.31 14.66
CA TYR A 156 -0.19 19.40 13.20
C TYR A 156 -1.19 20.51 12.88
N TYR A 157 -2.27 20.63 13.66
CA TYR A 157 -3.24 21.70 13.49
C TYR A 157 -2.60 23.08 13.78
N GLU A 158 -1.75 23.17 14.80
CA GLU A 158 -1.01 24.39 15.10
C GLU A 158 -0.04 24.79 13.98
N ALA A 159 0.70 23.82 13.43
CA ALA A 159 1.56 24.05 12.26
C ALA A 159 0.75 24.53 11.05
N CYS A 160 -0.44 23.93 10.81
CA CYS A 160 -1.36 24.37 9.77
C CYS A 160 -1.81 25.83 10.00
N ARG A 161 -2.22 26.17 11.22
CA ARG A 161 -2.65 27.53 11.61
C ARG A 161 -1.53 28.56 11.36
N ILE A 162 -0.29 28.24 11.80
CA ILE A 162 0.89 29.10 11.58
C ILE A 162 1.17 29.29 10.09
N MET A 163 1.12 28.21 9.31
CA MET A 163 1.31 28.29 7.86
C MET A 163 0.23 29.15 7.19
N LYS A 164 -1.04 28.96 7.57
CA LYS A 164 -2.18 29.72 7.04
C LYS A 164 -2.06 31.21 7.36
N ALA A 165 -1.67 31.56 8.60
CA ALA A 165 -1.45 32.95 8.99
C ALA A 165 -0.34 33.62 8.16
N LYS A 166 0.74 32.90 7.85
CA LYS A 166 1.84 33.41 7.01
C LYS A 166 1.52 33.46 5.52
N GLN A 167 0.63 32.60 5.02
CA GLN A 167 0.34 32.45 3.59
C GLN A 167 -1.16 32.20 3.33
N PRO A 168 -2.07 33.14 3.68
CA PRO A 168 -3.52 32.93 3.69
C PRO A 168 -4.09 32.50 2.34
N ASN A 169 -3.54 33.02 1.24
CA ASN A 169 -4.05 32.79 -0.12
C ASN A 169 -3.48 31.50 -0.77
N ARG A 170 -2.63 30.74 -0.08
CA ARG A 170 -1.98 29.54 -0.62
C ARG A 170 -2.33 28.28 0.16
N ILE A 171 -3.08 28.41 1.23
CA ILE A 171 -3.41 27.30 2.11
C ILE A 171 -4.92 27.24 2.25
N ILE A 172 -5.47 26.06 2.02
CA ILE A 172 -6.88 25.75 2.26
C ILE A 172 -7.00 24.50 3.12
N ASN A 173 -8.11 24.42 3.84
CA ASN A 173 -8.44 23.30 4.70
C ASN A 173 -9.71 22.61 4.18
N VAL A 174 -9.63 21.32 4.00
CA VAL A 174 -10.71 20.40 3.64
C VAL A 174 -10.99 19.52 4.84
N HIS A 175 -12.17 19.62 5.42
CA HIS A 175 -12.55 18.77 6.55
C HIS A 175 -13.48 17.65 6.09
N VAL A 176 -13.08 16.42 6.33
CA VAL A 176 -13.87 15.22 6.01
C VAL A 176 -14.67 14.82 7.25
N SER A 177 -15.97 14.62 7.13
CA SER A 177 -16.83 14.28 8.24
C SER A 177 -17.87 13.22 7.85
N TYR A 178 -18.35 12.49 8.83
CA TYR A 178 -19.38 11.47 8.63
C TYR A 178 -20.77 11.99 9.01
N VAL A 179 -21.74 11.70 8.16
CA VAL A 179 -23.15 11.99 8.42
C VAL A 179 -23.88 10.64 8.56
N PRO A 180 -24.11 10.16 9.79
CA PRO A 180 -24.81 8.92 10.02
C PRO A 180 -26.28 8.98 9.58
N LEU A 181 -26.76 7.87 9.05
CA LEU A 181 -28.17 7.61 8.76
C LEU A 181 -28.64 6.43 9.60
N PRO A 182 -29.04 6.64 10.88
CA PRO A 182 -29.52 5.56 11.72
C PRO A 182 -30.79 4.94 11.11
N GLN A 183 -30.78 3.61 10.91
CA GLN A 183 -31.84 2.89 10.21
C GLN A 183 -33.22 3.09 10.85
N HIS A 184 -33.28 3.11 12.19
CA HIS A 184 -34.54 3.28 12.95
C HIS A 184 -35.12 4.71 12.85
N ILE A 185 -34.32 5.71 12.41
CA ILE A 185 -34.78 7.11 12.27
C ILE A 185 -35.03 7.44 10.79
N GLY A 186 -34.29 6.84 9.87
CA GLY A 186 -34.41 7.08 8.42
C GLY A 186 -34.02 8.50 7.98
N GLU A 187 -33.36 9.28 8.84
CA GLU A 187 -32.96 10.67 8.58
C GLU A 187 -31.48 10.90 8.87
N PRO A 188 -30.73 11.58 7.95
CA PRO A 188 -29.33 11.94 8.18
C PRO A 188 -29.17 12.86 9.40
N LYS A 189 -28.25 12.49 10.31
CA LYS A 189 -27.95 13.27 11.53
C LYS A 189 -26.65 14.06 11.36
N THR A 190 -26.76 15.39 11.36
CA THR A 190 -25.65 16.29 11.09
C THR A 190 -24.93 16.83 12.32
N MET A 191 -25.41 16.52 13.53
CA MET A 191 -24.80 16.99 14.77
C MET A 191 -23.35 16.52 14.95
N PRO A 192 -22.96 15.26 14.64
CA PRO A 192 -21.57 14.82 14.74
C PRO A 192 -20.64 15.67 13.86
N THR A 193 -21.06 16.00 12.64
CA THR A 193 -20.32 16.89 11.73
C THR A 193 -20.16 18.28 12.33
N GLN A 194 -21.23 18.85 12.90
CA GLN A 194 -21.18 20.19 13.52
C GLN A 194 -20.23 20.23 14.71
N LEU A 195 -20.20 19.18 15.54
CA LEU A 195 -19.25 19.07 16.67
C LEU A 195 -17.82 18.97 16.16
N SER A 196 -17.58 18.12 15.17
CA SER A 196 -16.25 17.95 14.57
C SER A 196 -15.69 19.25 13.99
N ILE A 197 -16.49 20.02 13.27
CA ILE A 197 -16.10 21.34 12.75
C ILE A 197 -15.81 22.32 13.88
N ARG A 198 -16.64 22.36 14.93
CA ARG A 198 -16.40 23.24 16.10
C ARG A 198 -15.06 22.91 16.76
N THR A 199 -14.72 21.63 16.88
CA THR A 199 -13.42 21.21 17.40
C THR A 199 -12.27 21.75 16.55
N VAL A 200 -12.35 21.65 15.21
CA VAL A 200 -11.32 22.21 14.33
C VAL A 200 -11.26 23.74 14.43
N MET A 201 -12.40 24.39 14.53
CA MET A 201 -12.48 25.86 14.68
C MET A 201 -11.91 26.32 16.02
N SER A 202 -12.06 25.56 17.10
CA SER A 202 -11.45 25.90 18.40
C SER A 202 -9.92 25.87 18.39
N MET A 203 -9.32 25.17 17.41
CA MET A 203 -7.89 25.18 17.13
C MET A 203 -7.45 26.30 16.17
N GLY A 204 -8.34 27.25 15.87
CA GLY A 204 -8.05 28.40 15.01
C GLY A 204 -8.05 28.09 13.50
N ILE A 205 -8.63 26.97 13.09
CA ILE A 205 -8.71 26.57 11.69
C ILE A 205 -10.17 26.64 11.22
N HIS A 206 -10.42 27.41 10.16
CA HIS A 206 -11.70 27.51 9.50
C HIS A 206 -11.63 26.78 8.15
N PRO A 207 -12.26 25.59 8.01
CA PRO A 207 -12.24 24.86 6.76
C PRO A 207 -12.98 25.60 5.64
N GLU A 208 -12.35 25.69 4.47
CA GLU A 208 -12.97 26.25 3.26
C GLU A 208 -13.94 25.24 2.62
N PHE A 209 -13.70 23.93 2.86
CA PHE A 209 -14.50 22.85 2.31
C PHE A 209 -14.88 21.83 3.37
N LEU A 210 -16.10 21.34 3.25
CA LEU A 210 -16.62 20.22 4.04
C LEU A 210 -16.95 19.06 3.12
N VAL A 211 -16.26 17.93 3.28
CA VAL A 211 -16.54 16.69 2.54
C VAL A 211 -17.34 15.75 3.45
N LEU A 212 -18.53 15.38 3.01
CA LEU A 212 -19.46 14.58 3.79
C LEU A 212 -19.49 13.15 3.28
N ARG A 213 -19.01 12.22 4.09
CA ARG A 213 -19.24 10.81 3.87
C ARG A 213 -20.58 10.40 4.46
N SER A 214 -21.40 9.71 3.67
CA SER A 214 -22.70 9.21 4.09
C SER A 214 -23.20 8.15 3.11
N ILE A 215 -24.00 7.22 3.61
CA ILE A 215 -24.73 6.26 2.76
C ILE A 215 -25.73 7.01 1.86
N ALA A 216 -26.36 8.07 2.38
CA ALA A 216 -27.34 8.87 1.64
C ALA A 216 -26.75 10.20 1.17
N ILE A 217 -27.14 10.63 -0.03
CA ILE A 217 -26.80 11.95 -0.55
C ILE A 217 -27.73 13.00 0.07
N LEU A 218 -27.17 13.98 0.77
CA LEU A 218 -27.92 15.11 1.28
C LEU A 218 -28.40 15.99 0.12
N ASP A 219 -29.67 16.38 0.16
CA ASP A 219 -30.24 17.33 -0.78
C ASP A 219 -29.60 18.74 -0.66
N LYS A 220 -29.87 19.57 -1.65
CA LYS A 220 -29.29 20.92 -1.74
C LYS A 220 -29.61 21.80 -0.53
N ARG A 221 -30.83 21.69 0.02
CA ARG A 221 -31.29 22.49 1.18
C ARG A 221 -30.56 22.06 2.44
N ARG A 222 -30.44 20.74 2.69
CA ARG A 222 -29.73 20.22 3.86
C ARG A 222 -28.24 20.57 3.83
N ARG A 223 -27.60 20.47 2.66
CA ARG A 223 -26.19 20.90 2.49
C ARG A 223 -26.00 22.39 2.76
N TYR A 224 -26.90 23.23 2.27
CA TYR A 224 -26.87 24.67 2.54
C TYR A 224 -27.01 24.98 4.03
N LEU A 225 -28.02 24.40 4.71
CA LEU A 225 -28.23 24.58 6.14
C LEU A 225 -27.07 24.06 6.99
N LEU A 226 -26.48 22.93 6.61
CA LEU A 226 -25.29 22.42 7.29
C LEU A 226 -24.09 23.34 7.09
N GLY A 227 -23.89 23.84 5.88
CA GLY A 227 -22.86 24.83 5.59
C GLY A 227 -22.97 26.06 6.47
N LEU A 228 -24.17 26.64 6.63
CA LEU A 228 -24.41 27.75 7.54
C LEU A 228 -24.01 27.42 8.98
N LYS A 229 -24.41 26.25 9.49
CA LYS A 229 -24.11 25.81 10.87
C LYS A 229 -22.62 25.51 11.09
N CYS A 230 -21.87 25.24 10.03
CA CYS A 230 -20.44 24.92 10.04
C CYS A 230 -19.57 26.09 9.57
N SER A 231 -20.12 27.25 9.29
CA SER A 231 -19.42 28.41 8.72
C SER A 231 -18.66 28.09 7.41
N VAL A 232 -19.20 27.16 6.62
CA VAL A 232 -18.68 26.77 5.30
C VAL A 232 -19.70 27.17 4.24
N PRO A 233 -19.31 27.85 3.15
CA PRO A 233 -20.24 28.16 2.07
C PRO A 233 -20.96 26.91 1.57
N GLY A 234 -22.31 26.96 1.44
CA GLY A 234 -23.09 25.74 1.09
C GLY A 234 -22.66 25.08 -0.23
N ASN A 235 -22.11 25.85 -1.18
CA ASN A 235 -21.54 25.34 -2.42
C ASN A 235 -20.21 24.57 -2.19
N ASN A 236 -19.55 24.77 -1.07
CA ASN A 236 -18.31 24.11 -0.67
C ASN A 236 -18.55 22.85 0.21
N VAL A 237 -19.82 22.51 0.44
CA VAL A 237 -20.22 21.24 1.02
C VAL A 237 -20.31 20.19 -0.08
N VAL A 238 -19.37 19.25 -0.08
CA VAL A 238 -19.17 18.22 -1.11
C VAL A 238 -19.60 16.86 -0.55
N MET A 239 -20.29 16.06 -1.35
CA MET A 239 -20.69 14.70 -0.96
C MET A 239 -19.65 13.68 -1.42
N SER A 240 -19.28 12.77 -0.52
CA SER A 240 -18.49 11.56 -0.78
C SER A 240 -19.31 10.34 -0.32
N PRO A 241 -20.27 9.88 -1.14
CA PRO A 241 -21.14 8.76 -0.75
C PRO A 241 -20.36 7.46 -0.62
N ASP A 242 -20.92 6.50 0.09
CA ASP A 242 -20.43 5.14 0.08
C ASP A 242 -20.62 4.55 -1.32
N VAL A 243 -19.57 3.97 -1.85
CA VAL A 243 -19.50 3.44 -3.22
C VAL A 243 -19.02 1.98 -3.22
N LYS A 244 -19.33 1.26 -4.28
CA LYS A 244 -18.83 -0.12 -4.45
C LYS A 244 -17.32 -0.16 -4.69
N SER A 245 -16.78 0.89 -5.28
CA SER A 245 -15.35 1.02 -5.56
C SER A 245 -14.87 2.44 -5.29
N ILE A 246 -13.79 2.59 -4.51
CA ILE A 246 -13.20 3.91 -4.23
C ILE A 246 -12.79 4.67 -5.50
N TYR A 247 -12.56 3.97 -6.59
CA TYR A 247 -12.23 4.56 -7.90
C TYR A 247 -13.38 5.35 -8.55
N GLU A 248 -14.60 5.27 -8.01
CA GLU A 248 -15.74 6.10 -8.42
C GLU A 248 -15.66 7.53 -7.87
N ILE A 249 -15.00 7.72 -6.70
CA ILE A 249 -14.97 8.99 -5.98
C ILE A 249 -14.42 10.17 -6.81
N PRO A 250 -13.33 10.03 -7.59
CA PRO A 250 -12.85 11.13 -8.43
C PRO A 250 -13.92 11.65 -9.40
N LEU A 251 -14.71 10.76 -10.00
CA LEU A 251 -15.77 11.16 -10.93
C LEU A 251 -16.92 11.86 -10.21
N ILE A 252 -17.28 11.41 -9.02
CA ILE A 252 -18.29 12.03 -8.15
C ILE A 252 -17.84 13.45 -7.75
N PHE A 253 -16.56 13.63 -7.43
CA PHE A 253 -16.00 14.95 -7.12
C PHE A 253 -15.93 15.85 -8.35
N ALA A 254 -15.58 15.33 -9.52
CA ALA A 254 -15.58 16.07 -10.77
C ALA A 254 -16.99 16.57 -11.15
N GLN A 255 -18.04 15.74 -10.98
CA GLN A 255 -19.43 16.13 -11.19
C GLN A 255 -19.86 17.29 -10.28
N GLN A 256 -19.37 17.32 -9.04
CA GLN A 256 -19.61 18.40 -8.08
C GLN A 256 -18.69 19.61 -8.29
N LYS A 257 -17.80 19.56 -9.31
CA LYS A 257 -16.83 20.61 -9.65
C LYS A 257 -15.88 20.92 -8.48
N PHE A 258 -15.55 19.90 -7.66
CA PHE A 258 -14.75 20.09 -6.45
C PHE A 258 -13.36 20.61 -6.76
N ASP A 259 -12.67 20.02 -7.72
CA ASP A 259 -11.38 20.47 -8.24
C ASP A 259 -11.38 21.91 -8.74
N LYS A 260 -12.45 22.34 -9.44
CA LYS A 260 -12.60 23.72 -9.90
C LYS A 260 -12.73 24.72 -8.74
N LYS A 261 -13.48 24.33 -7.72
CA LYS A 261 -13.67 25.13 -6.51
C LYS A 261 -12.37 25.28 -5.73
N ILE A 262 -11.61 24.18 -5.58
CA ILE A 262 -10.27 24.18 -4.97
C ILE A 262 -9.33 25.14 -5.71
N LEU A 263 -9.27 25.07 -7.04
CA LEU A 263 -8.41 25.96 -7.84
C LEU A 263 -8.82 27.43 -7.71
N LYS A 264 -10.12 27.70 -7.65
CA LYS A 264 -10.64 29.06 -7.43
C LYS A 264 -10.20 29.60 -6.08
N GLU A 265 -10.33 28.82 -5.02
CA GLU A 265 -9.98 29.21 -3.65
C GLU A 265 -8.48 29.46 -3.49
N LEU A 266 -7.65 28.70 -4.21
CA LEU A 266 -6.20 28.86 -4.25
C LEU A 266 -5.72 29.93 -5.26
N ASN A 267 -6.63 30.63 -5.94
CA ASN A 267 -6.32 31.59 -7.01
C ASN A 267 -5.44 30.98 -8.13
N LEU A 268 -5.67 29.70 -8.46
CA LEU A 268 -4.94 28.99 -9.49
C LEU A 268 -5.75 28.95 -10.80
N SER A 269 -5.05 28.98 -11.93
CA SER A 269 -5.66 28.97 -13.25
C SER A 269 -6.40 27.66 -13.53
N TYR A 270 -7.56 27.75 -14.17
CA TYR A 270 -8.27 26.58 -14.65
C TYR A 270 -7.57 26.01 -15.90
N ARG A 271 -7.19 24.73 -15.84
CA ARG A 271 -6.64 23.99 -16.97
C ARG A 271 -7.61 22.88 -17.41
N LYS A 272 -7.61 22.55 -18.70
CA LYS A 272 -8.47 21.47 -19.24
C LYS A 272 -8.08 20.12 -18.61
N SER A 273 -9.07 19.29 -18.32
CA SER A 273 -8.91 17.94 -17.75
C SER A 273 -9.42 16.92 -18.74
N ASN A 274 -8.78 15.75 -18.78
CA ASN A 274 -9.29 14.59 -19.51
C ASN A 274 -9.42 13.40 -18.54
N LEU A 275 -10.66 12.97 -18.29
CA LEU A 275 -11.00 11.85 -17.41
C LEU A 275 -11.44 10.59 -18.17
N ASP A 276 -11.26 10.54 -19.51
CA ASP A 276 -11.79 9.47 -20.34
C ASP A 276 -11.27 8.09 -19.94
N GLU A 277 -9.97 7.97 -19.66
CA GLU A 277 -9.37 6.70 -19.22
C GLU A 277 -9.92 6.25 -17.87
N TRP A 278 -10.17 7.21 -16.95
CA TRP A 278 -10.76 6.90 -15.65
C TRP A 278 -12.24 6.53 -15.76
N HIS A 279 -12.98 7.20 -16.64
CA HIS A 279 -14.37 6.80 -16.98
C HIS A 279 -14.42 5.37 -17.54
N LYS A 280 -13.50 5.02 -18.44
CA LYS A 280 -13.39 3.65 -18.97
C LYS A 280 -13.10 2.63 -17.86
N LEU A 281 -12.18 2.96 -16.93
CA LEU A 281 -11.86 2.13 -15.77
C LEU A 281 -13.10 1.90 -14.91
N VAL A 282 -13.77 2.96 -14.46
CA VAL A 282 -14.95 2.87 -13.59
C VAL A 282 -16.09 2.11 -14.28
N LYS A 283 -16.33 2.35 -15.57
CA LYS A 283 -17.28 1.57 -16.36
C LYS A 283 -16.93 0.09 -16.41
N LYS A 284 -15.62 -0.21 -16.54
CA LYS A 284 -15.13 -1.60 -16.53
C LYS A 284 -15.32 -2.27 -15.17
N ILE A 285 -15.09 -1.54 -14.06
CA ILE A 285 -15.32 -2.01 -12.71
C ILE A 285 -16.79 -2.36 -12.47
N SER A 286 -17.70 -1.49 -12.88
CA SER A 286 -19.15 -1.60 -12.62
C SER A 286 -19.88 -2.56 -13.56
N LYS A 287 -19.27 -2.93 -14.70
CA LYS A 287 -19.91 -3.83 -15.68
C LYS A 287 -20.02 -5.26 -15.12
N PRO A 288 -21.15 -5.96 -15.32
CA PRO A 288 -21.25 -7.40 -15.06
C PRO A 288 -20.13 -8.18 -15.73
N LYS A 289 -19.67 -9.24 -15.09
CA LYS A 289 -18.53 -10.04 -15.55
C LYS A 289 -19.01 -11.34 -16.20
N ASP A 290 -18.30 -11.74 -17.25
CA ASP A 290 -18.65 -12.96 -18.00
C ASP A 290 -18.17 -14.24 -17.29
N LYS A 291 -17.15 -14.11 -16.45
CA LYS A 291 -16.52 -15.22 -15.73
C LYS A 291 -16.42 -14.90 -14.25
N LYS A 292 -16.56 -15.93 -13.41
CA LYS A 292 -16.34 -15.86 -11.98
C LYS A 292 -15.29 -16.89 -11.58
N VAL A 293 -14.32 -16.50 -10.73
CA VAL A 293 -13.28 -17.39 -10.21
C VAL A 293 -13.22 -17.31 -8.69
N LYS A 294 -12.99 -18.45 -8.04
CA LYS A 294 -12.80 -18.57 -6.62
C LYS A 294 -11.32 -18.62 -6.30
N ILE A 295 -10.82 -17.63 -5.59
CA ILE A 295 -9.41 -17.56 -5.16
C ILE A 295 -9.37 -17.69 -3.65
N VAL A 296 -8.58 -18.65 -3.17
CA VAL A 296 -8.27 -18.80 -1.75
C VAL A 296 -6.99 -18.05 -1.44
N ILE A 297 -7.04 -17.23 -0.39
CA ILE A 297 -5.88 -16.58 0.22
C ILE A 297 -5.64 -17.26 1.57
N ALA A 298 -4.58 -18.07 1.65
CA ALA A 298 -4.19 -18.78 2.86
C ALA A 298 -3.16 -17.96 3.64
N GLY A 299 -3.63 -17.18 4.60
CA GLY A 299 -2.83 -16.25 5.41
C GLY A 299 -3.00 -16.45 6.91
N LYS A 300 -2.43 -15.55 7.72
CA LYS A 300 -2.48 -15.66 9.17
C LYS A 300 -2.83 -14.37 9.93
N TYR A 301 -3.28 -13.33 9.22
CA TYR A 301 -3.59 -12.04 9.82
C TYR A 301 -5.07 -11.64 9.66
N PHE A 302 -5.96 -12.62 9.44
CA PHE A 302 -7.39 -12.31 9.17
C PHE A 302 -8.23 -12.13 10.42
N ALA A 303 -7.88 -12.77 11.53
CA ALA A 303 -8.73 -12.81 12.72
C ALA A 303 -8.30 -11.77 13.77
N THR A 304 -9.22 -10.86 14.12
CA THR A 304 -9.20 -10.02 15.31
C THR A 304 -10.36 -10.41 16.21
N GLY A 305 -10.23 -11.54 16.92
CA GLY A 305 -11.36 -12.10 17.65
C GLY A 305 -12.51 -12.49 16.71
N ASP A 306 -13.69 -11.88 16.90
CA ASP A 306 -14.90 -12.18 16.10
C ASP A 306 -14.97 -11.39 14.77
N TYR A 307 -13.98 -10.56 14.44
CA TYR A 307 -13.98 -9.72 13.23
C TYR A 307 -12.86 -10.11 12.26
N GLU A 308 -13.19 -10.14 10.97
CA GLU A 308 -12.20 -10.27 9.89
C GLU A 308 -11.78 -8.88 9.41
N LEU A 309 -10.47 -8.56 9.52
CA LEU A 309 -9.90 -7.34 8.95
C LEU A 309 -9.44 -7.60 7.51
N SER A 310 -10.19 -7.10 6.54
CA SER A 310 -9.80 -7.11 5.12
C SER A 310 -8.52 -6.29 4.85
N ASP A 311 -8.22 -5.34 5.74
CA ASP A 311 -7.11 -4.39 5.59
C ASP A 311 -5.73 -5.02 5.81
N SER A 312 -5.67 -6.19 6.44
CA SER A 312 -4.41 -6.93 6.66
C SER A 312 -3.69 -7.33 5.36
N TYR A 313 -4.40 -7.38 4.24
CA TYR A 313 -3.84 -7.69 2.92
C TYR A 313 -4.40 -6.77 1.83
N ALA A 314 -4.65 -5.50 2.15
CA ALA A 314 -5.28 -4.54 1.25
C ALA A 314 -4.58 -4.41 -0.10
N ALA A 315 -3.24 -4.33 -0.13
CA ALA A 315 -2.48 -4.24 -1.37
C ALA A 315 -2.66 -5.49 -2.25
N LEU A 316 -2.66 -6.68 -1.65
CA LEU A 316 -2.89 -7.95 -2.34
C LEU A 316 -4.30 -8.02 -2.93
N ILE A 317 -5.31 -7.67 -2.14
CA ILE A 317 -6.72 -7.67 -2.57
C ILE A 317 -6.91 -6.72 -3.76
N GLU A 318 -6.34 -5.52 -3.68
CA GLU A 318 -6.40 -4.55 -4.78
C GLU A 318 -5.66 -5.06 -6.02
N ALA A 319 -4.49 -5.69 -5.88
CA ALA A 319 -3.76 -6.25 -7.02
C ALA A 319 -4.54 -7.35 -7.74
N ILE A 320 -5.25 -8.21 -6.99
CA ILE A 320 -6.13 -9.23 -7.56
C ILE A 320 -7.32 -8.57 -8.29
N LYS A 321 -7.97 -7.57 -7.67
CA LYS A 321 -9.08 -6.82 -8.30
C LYS A 321 -8.64 -6.13 -9.59
N HIS A 322 -7.47 -5.47 -9.59
CA HIS A 322 -6.94 -4.82 -10.80
C HIS A 322 -6.76 -5.84 -11.95
N ALA A 323 -6.20 -7.01 -11.65
CA ALA A 323 -6.04 -8.08 -12.63
C ALA A 323 -7.39 -8.63 -13.12
N ALA A 324 -8.34 -8.82 -12.20
CA ALA A 324 -9.68 -9.31 -12.51
C ALA A 324 -10.44 -8.33 -13.42
N TRP A 325 -10.40 -7.03 -13.12
CA TRP A 325 -10.99 -6.00 -13.98
C TRP A 325 -10.32 -5.96 -15.36
N HIS A 326 -9.00 -6.11 -15.40
CA HIS A 326 -8.26 -6.17 -16.67
C HIS A 326 -8.75 -7.33 -17.55
N LEU A 327 -9.09 -8.47 -16.96
CA LEU A 327 -9.55 -9.68 -17.64
C LEU A 327 -11.07 -9.77 -17.79
N ASN A 328 -11.82 -8.77 -17.36
CA ASN A 328 -13.30 -8.79 -17.31
C ASN A 328 -13.84 -9.99 -16.51
N THR A 329 -13.21 -10.32 -15.40
CA THR A 329 -13.52 -11.47 -14.54
C THR A 329 -13.98 -10.98 -13.16
N GLU A 330 -14.99 -11.64 -12.58
CA GLU A 330 -15.36 -11.48 -11.18
C GLU A 330 -14.50 -12.42 -10.33
N VAL A 331 -14.04 -11.93 -9.18
CA VAL A 331 -13.27 -12.71 -8.22
C VAL A 331 -14.05 -12.85 -6.94
N ASP A 332 -14.23 -14.11 -6.50
CA ASP A 332 -14.75 -14.49 -5.20
C ASP A 332 -13.55 -14.86 -4.32
N LEU A 333 -13.26 -14.01 -3.31
CA LEU A 333 -12.11 -14.20 -2.42
C LEU A 333 -12.56 -14.94 -1.16
N LYS A 334 -11.93 -16.07 -0.90
CA LYS A 334 -12.07 -16.80 0.36
C LYS A 334 -10.79 -16.68 1.17
N PHE A 335 -10.89 -16.12 2.36
CA PHE A 335 -9.79 -16.01 3.31
C PHE A 335 -9.79 -17.23 4.23
N ILE A 336 -8.63 -17.84 4.45
CA ILE A 336 -8.49 -18.98 5.35
C ILE A 336 -7.28 -18.75 6.25
N ASN A 337 -7.52 -18.82 7.56
CA ASN A 337 -6.42 -18.80 8.52
C ASN A 337 -5.66 -20.13 8.45
N THR A 338 -4.35 -20.04 8.25
CA THR A 338 -3.51 -21.25 8.08
C THR A 338 -3.38 -22.08 9.36
N GLU A 339 -3.61 -21.50 10.54
CA GLU A 339 -3.71 -22.25 11.79
C GLU A 339 -4.94 -23.19 11.82
N ASP A 340 -6.03 -22.78 11.16
CA ASP A 340 -7.21 -23.64 11.04
C ASP A 340 -6.94 -24.82 10.09
N ILE A 341 -6.11 -24.58 9.04
CA ILE A 341 -5.67 -25.66 8.16
C ILE A 341 -4.78 -26.65 8.92
N GLU A 342 -3.93 -26.19 9.85
CA GLU A 342 -3.15 -27.08 10.72
C GLU A 342 -4.03 -27.97 11.59
N LYS A 343 -5.11 -27.42 12.14
CA LYS A 343 -6.03 -28.12 13.04
C LYS A 343 -7.03 -29.03 12.32
N GLN A 344 -7.58 -28.58 11.20
CA GLN A 344 -8.72 -29.22 10.52
C GLN A 344 -8.35 -29.87 9.18
N GLY A 345 -7.14 -29.60 8.68
CA GLY A 345 -6.63 -30.13 7.42
C GLY A 345 -7.06 -29.34 6.18
N VAL A 346 -6.49 -29.73 5.05
CA VAL A 346 -6.69 -29.06 3.74
C VAL A 346 -8.12 -29.12 3.18
N LYS A 347 -9.02 -29.88 3.77
CA LYS A 347 -10.43 -29.92 3.38
C LYS A 347 -11.12 -28.54 3.46
N LEU A 348 -10.64 -27.65 4.34
CA LEU A 348 -11.14 -26.27 4.46
C LEU A 348 -10.94 -25.44 3.18
N ILE A 349 -9.91 -25.76 2.39
CA ILE A 349 -9.59 -25.07 1.15
C ILE A 349 -10.72 -25.26 0.14
N GLY A 350 -11.33 -26.44 0.10
CA GLY A 350 -12.35 -26.80 -0.86
C GLY A 350 -11.79 -26.98 -2.27
N LYS A 351 -12.52 -26.51 -3.28
CA LYS A 351 -12.13 -26.57 -4.70
C LYS A 351 -12.03 -25.15 -5.27
N PRO A 352 -10.96 -24.41 -4.98
CA PRO A 352 -10.74 -23.09 -5.57
C PRO A 352 -10.17 -23.22 -7.00
N ASP A 353 -10.32 -22.15 -7.77
CA ASP A 353 -9.73 -22.02 -9.10
C ASP A 353 -8.28 -21.51 -9.03
N GLY A 354 -7.88 -20.92 -7.89
CA GLY A 354 -6.52 -20.47 -7.64
C GLY A 354 -6.24 -20.30 -6.15
N ILE A 355 -4.98 -20.43 -5.77
CA ILE A 355 -4.50 -20.29 -4.38
C ILE A 355 -3.36 -19.29 -4.32
N ILE A 356 -3.45 -18.36 -3.37
CA ILE A 356 -2.36 -17.43 -3.02
C ILE A 356 -1.92 -17.69 -1.58
N VAL A 357 -0.61 -17.85 -1.39
CA VAL A 357 0.00 -17.87 -0.05
C VAL A 357 0.81 -16.59 0.10
N PRO A 358 0.31 -15.61 0.88
CA PRO A 358 0.94 -14.31 1.04
C PRO A 358 2.02 -14.31 2.13
N ILE A 359 2.61 -13.13 2.36
CA ILE A 359 3.52 -12.84 3.46
C ILE A 359 2.97 -13.34 4.81
N GLY A 360 3.86 -13.64 5.70
CA GLY A 360 3.59 -13.97 7.10
C GLY A 360 4.90 -14.32 7.80
N TRP A 361 5.06 -13.92 9.06
CA TRP A 361 6.31 -14.05 9.80
C TRP A 361 6.17 -15.05 10.93
N GLY A 362 7.26 -15.78 11.22
CA GLY A 362 7.33 -16.74 12.32
C GLY A 362 6.60 -18.07 12.06
N SER A 363 6.79 -19.02 12.97
CA SER A 363 6.34 -20.40 12.87
C SER A 363 4.83 -20.61 12.91
N ARG A 364 4.06 -19.69 13.51
CA ARG A 364 2.60 -19.79 13.64
C ARG A 364 1.93 -19.92 12.27
N GLY A 365 1.17 -20.99 12.05
CA GLY A 365 0.46 -21.23 10.78
C GLY A 365 1.37 -21.63 9.60
N ALA A 366 2.66 -21.91 9.83
CA ALA A 366 3.61 -22.24 8.76
C ALA A 366 3.32 -23.61 8.14
N GLU A 367 3.01 -24.62 8.96
CA GLU A 367 2.68 -25.98 8.48
C GLU A 367 1.35 -25.97 7.70
N GLY A 368 0.39 -25.13 8.09
CA GLY A 368 -0.84 -24.92 7.33
C GLY A 368 -0.59 -24.29 5.96
N LYS A 369 0.35 -23.36 5.85
CA LYS A 369 0.81 -22.83 4.55
C LYS A 369 1.49 -23.91 3.71
N ILE A 370 2.43 -24.69 4.29
CA ILE A 370 3.12 -25.79 3.60
C ILE A 370 2.10 -26.81 3.08
N SER A 371 1.13 -27.21 3.91
CA SER A 371 0.06 -28.13 3.52
C SER A 371 -0.81 -27.57 2.38
N THR A 372 -1.08 -26.25 2.39
CA THR A 372 -1.81 -25.55 1.32
C THR A 372 -1.01 -25.55 0.02
N ILE A 373 0.30 -25.31 0.08
CA ILE A 373 1.20 -25.32 -1.08
C ILE A 373 1.26 -26.70 -1.70
N LYS A 374 1.42 -27.74 -0.86
CA LYS A 374 1.37 -29.14 -1.29
C LYS A 374 0.05 -29.46 -1.99
N TYR A 375 -1.08 -29.07 -1.40
CA TYR A 375 -2.41 -29.26 -1.99
C TYR A 375 -2.51 -28.60 -3.37
N ALA A 376 -2.05 -27.35 -3.51
CA ALA A 376 -2.04 -26.62 -4.77
C ALA A 376 -1.19 -27.36 -5.82
N ARG A 377 0.03 -27.77 -5.45
CA ARG A 377 0.97 -28.47 -6.36
C ARG A 377 0.42 -29.82 -6.82
N GLU A 378 -0.07 -30.66 -5.91
CA GLU A 378 -0.56 -32.01 -6.22
C GLU A 378 -1.88 -31.98 -7.01
N LYS A 379 -2.79 -31.05 -6.68
CA LYS A 379 -4.07 -30.88 -7.38
C LYS A 379 -3.96 -30.04 -8.66
N LYS A 380 -2.75 -29.54 -8.97
CA LYS A 380 -2.48 -28.67 -10.13
C LYS A 380 -3.35 -27.41 -10.17
N ILE A 381 -3.68 -26.87 -8.98
CA ILE A 381 -4.42 -25.62 -8.84
C ILE A 381 -3.45 -24.44 -9.02
N PRO A 382 -3.73 -23.46 -9.88
CA PRO A 382 -2.91 -22.27 -10.03
C PRO A 382 -2.46 -21.69 -8.70
N TYR A 383 -1.15 -21.55 -8.53
CA TYR A 383 -0.50 -21.13 -7.28
C TYR A 383 0.34 -19.88 -7.49
N LEU A 384 0.17 -18.90 -6.59
CA LEU A 384 1.03 -17.73 -6.49
C LEU A 384 1.54 -17.58 -5.04
N GLY A 385 2.85 -17.72 -4.84
CA GLY A 385 3.51 -17.53 -3.55
C GLY A 385 4.19 -16.17 -3.46
N LEU A 386 3.93 -15.41 -2.39
CA LEU A 386 4.49 -14.08 -2.18
C LEU A 386 5.35 -14.07 -0.91
N CYS A 387 6.61 -13.66 -1.01
CA CYS A 387 7.57 -13.52 0.07
C CYS A 387 7.67 -14.85 0.88
N TYR A 388 7.08 -14.94 2.06
CA TYR A 388 7.05 -16.16 2.87
C TYR A 388 6.39 -17.33 2.12
N GLY A 389 5.41 -17.05 1.25
CA GLY A 389 4.82 -18.06 0.37
C GLY A 389 5.82 -18.70 -0.60
N MET A 390 6.79 -17.93 -1.12
CA MET A 390 7.89 -18.49 -1.91
C MET A 390 8.83 -19.33 -1.05
N GLN A 391 9.21 -18.83 0.12
CA GLN A 391 10.11 -19.54 1.04
C GLN A 391 9.55 -20.91 1.42
N LEU A 392 8.28 -20.93 1.83
CA LEU A 392 7.61 -22.19 2.20
C LEU A 392 7.33 -23.11 1.01
N ALA A 393 7.23 -22.57 -0.23
CA ALA A 393 7.17 -23.41 -1.43
C ALA A 393 8.49 -24.14 -1.68
N CYS A 394 9.64 -23.52 -1.39
CA CYS A 394 10.93 -24.20 -1.43
C CYS A 394 11.04 -25.29 -0.35
N VAL A 395 10.55 -25.01 0.87
CA VAL A 395 10.52 -25.99 1.97
C VAL A 395 9.60 -27.18 1.63
N GLU A 396 8.39 -26.93 1.16
CA GLU A 396 7.46 -27.97 0.72
C GLU A 396 8.08 -28.87 -0.34
N PHE A 397 8.68 -28.24 -1.37
CA PHE A 397 9.30 -28.97 -2.46
C PHE A 397 10.49 -29.82 -1.97
N ALA A 398 11.30 -29.30 -1.08
CA ALA A 398 12.39 -30.03 -0.46
C ALA A 398 11.87 -31.24 0.35
N ARG A 399 10.82 -31.07 1.15
CA ARG A 399 10.23 -32.14 1.97
C ARG A 399 9.54 -33.23 1.14
N ASP A 400 8.68 -32.81 0.19
CA ASP A 400 7.73 -33.71 -0.46
C ASP A 400 8.18 -34.21 -1.84
N VAL A 401 9.04 -33.47 -2.54
CA VAL A 401 9.56 -33.87 -3.85
C VAL A 401 10.99 -34.44 -3.72
N VAL A 402 11.88 -33.67 -3.08
CA VAL A 402 13.29 -34.10 -2.87
C VAL A 402 13.44 -35.12 -1.75
N LYS A 403 12.44 -35.24 -0.86
CA LYS A 403 12.38 -36.19 0.29
C LYS A 403 13.28 -35.81 1.46
N LEU A 404 13.70 -34.58 1.58
CA LEU A 404 14.39 -34.05 2.77
C LEU A 404 13.37 -33.75 3.89
N LYS A 405 12.82 -34.77 4.52
CA LYS A 405 11.66 -34.72 5.42
C LYS A 405 11.74 -33.67 6.55
N LYS A 406 12.96 -33.35 7.01
CA LYS A 406 13.21 -32.36 8.09
C LYS A 406 13.61 -30.98 7.55
N ALA A 407 13.49 -30.75 6.24
CA ALA A 407 13.79 -29.43 5.63
C ALA A 407 12.87 -28.34 6.19
N ASP A 408 13.44 -27.19 6.53
CA ASP A 408 12.68 -26.06 7.10
C ASP A 408 13.38 -24.72 6.83
N THR A 409 12.77 -23.66 7.32
CA THR A 409 13.39 -22.36 7.49
C THR A 409 13.98 -22.22 8.89
N THR A 410 15.15 -21.58 9.03
CA THR A 410 15.74 -21.28 10.36
C THR A 410 14.86 -20.34 11.19
N GLU A 411 13.89 -19.64 10.58
CA GLU A 411 12.88 -18.88 11.29
C GLU A 411 11.93 -19.77 12.12
N ASN A 412 11.53 -20.92 11.55
CA ASN A 412 10.62 -21.86 12.22
C ASN A 412 11.37 -22.84 13.13
N ASN A 413 12.47 -23.34 12.63
CA ASN A 413 13.32 -24.31 13.34
C ASN A 413 14.80 -23.95 13.16
N PRO A 414 15.40 -23.19 14.10
CA PRO A 414 16.82 -22.81 14.02
C PRO A 414 17.80 -23.99 13.96
N GLN A 415 17.37 -25.19 14.39
CA GLN A 415 18.20 -26.40 14.42
C GLN A 415 17.87 -27.40 13.30
N THR A 416 17.15 -26.96 12.25
CA THR A 416 16.84 -27.84 11.14
C THR A 416 18.12 -28.38 10.49
N PRO A 417 18.23 -29.72 10.20
CA PRO A 417 19.39 -30.28 9.51
C PRO A 417 19.44 -29.88 8.03
N TYR A 418 18.34 -29.36 7.46
CA TYR A 418 18.25 -28.91 6.08
C TYR A 418 17.65 -27.49 6.02
N PRO A 419 18.45 -26.45 6.31
CA PRO A 419 18.01 -25.06 6.30
C PRO A 419 17.85 -24.56 4.85
N ILE A 420 16.69 -24.85 4.24
CA ILE A 420 16.37 -24.43 2.88
C ILE A 420 16.26 -22.91 2.81
N ILE A 421 15.78 -22.32 3.88
CA ILE A 421 15.67 -20.86 4.07
C ILE A 421 16.47 -20.50 5.32
N HIS A 422 17.30 -19.48 5.22
CA HIS A 422 18.17 -19.03 6.31
C HIS A 422 18.24 -17.51 6.43
N ASP A 423 18.81 -17.02 7.51
CA ASP A 423 18.98 -15.58 7.74
C ASP A 423 19.85 -14.93 6.65
N ILE A 424 19.51 -13.70 6.28
CA ILE A 424 20.38 -12.85 5.46
C ILE A 424 21.63 -12.52 6.26
N PRO A 425 22.84 -12.78 5.74
CA PRO A 425 24.09 -12.41 6.41
C PRO A 425 24.15 -10.92 6.73
N MET A 426 24.69 -10.56 7.89
CA MET A 426 24.88 -9.16 8.24
C MET A 426 25.77 -8.45 7.21
N SER A 427 25.28 -7.36 6.66
CA SER A 427 25.96 -6.53 5.67
C SER A 427 25.60 -5.06 5.86
N SER A 428 26.58 -4.18 5.69
CA SER A 428 26.35 -2.72 5.68
C SER A 428 25.42 -2.25 4.55
N LYS A 429 25.14 -3.11 3.56
CA LYS A 429 24.22 -2.83 2.45
C LYS A 429 22.74 -3.05 2.79
N TYR A 430 22.44 -3.70 3.91
CA TYR A 430 21.07 -4.00 4.33
C TYR A 430 20.77 -3.33 5.66
N GLN A 431 19.53 -2.90 5.86
CA GLN A 431 19.14 -2.30 7.12
C GLN A 431 19.27 -3.31 8.27
N THR A 432 19.99 -2.92 9.32
CA THR A 432 20.12 -3.73 10.54
C THR A 432 18.90 -3.50 11.42
N ILE A 433 18.22 -4.56 11.81
CA ILE A 433 17.11 -4.46 12.76
C ILE A 433 17.68 -4.30 14.15
N LYS A 434 17.34 -3.18 14.83
CA LYS A 434 17.77 -2.91 16.20
C LYS A 434 17.43 -4.08 17.13
N GLY A 435 18.42 -4.56 17.89
CA GLY A 435 18.29 -5.66 18.85
C GLY A 435 18.28 -7.07 18.24
N LYS A 436 18.50 -7.22 16.92
CA LYS A 436 18.68 -8.52 16.25
C LYS A 436 19.90 -8.48 15.35
N ASN A 437 20.74 -9.50 15.45
CA ASN A 437 21.95 -9.67 14.63
C ASN A 437 21.62 -10.12 13.19
N THR A 438 20.58 -9.59 12.58
CA THR A 438 20.15 -9.97 11.24
C THR A 438 19.91 -8.74 10.38
N SER A 439 20.19 -8.83 9.10
CA SER A 439 19.90 -7.81 8.11
C SER A 439 18.50 -7.98 7.54
N MET A 440 17.91 -6.91 7.05
CA MET A 440 16.61 -6.91 6.37
C MET A 440 16.71 -6.22 5.02
N ARG A 441 16.15 -6.84 3.98
CA ARG A 441 15.98 -6.20 2.68
C ARG A 441 14.65 -5.44 2.68
N LEU A 442 14.74 -4.12 2.55
CA LEU A 442 13.61 -3.21 2.51
C LEU A 442 13.67 -2.33 1.26
N GLY A 443 12.55 -2.21 0.54
CA GLY A 443 12.45 -1.39 -0.67
C GLY A 443 12.70 -2.17 -1.96
N ALA A 444 12.93 -1.45 -3.04
CA ALA A 444 13.08 -2.02 -4.37
C ALA A 444 14.47 -2.58 -4.63
N TYR A 445 14.49 -3.77 -5.22
CA TYR A 445 15.72 -4.43 -5.66
C TYR A 445 15.56 -4.99 -7.07
N ASP A 446 16.63 -4.90 -7.84
CA ASP A 446 16.68 -5.45 -9.19
C ASP A 446 16.74 -6.98 -9.15
N CYS A 447 15.90 -7.60 -10.00
CA CYS A 447 15.89 -9.03 -10.25
C CYS A 447 16.14 -9.31 -11.73
N TYR A 448 17.08 -10.19 -12.02
CA TYR A 448 17.45 -10.65 -13.35
C TYR A 448 16.73 -11.95 -13.66
N LEU A 449 15.86 -11.93 -14.65
CA LEU A 449 15.04 -13.07 -15.06
C LEU A 449 15.72 -13.90 -16.13
N SER A 450 15.77 -15.20 -15.94
CA SER A 450 16.26 -16.17 -16.93
C SER A 450 15.31 -16.19 -18.14
N ASP A 451 15.85 -15.93 -19.33
CA ASP A 451 15.07 -15.65 -20.55
C ASP A 451 14.08 -16.74 -20.98
N LYS A 452 14.38 -18.01 -20.69
CA LYS A 452 13.58 -19.17 -21.10
C LYS A 452 12.39 -19.47 -20.18
N THR A 453 12.29 -18.79 -19.03
CA THR A 453 11.29 -19.06 -17.99
C THR A 453 9.91 -18.52 -18.36
N GLN A 454 8.87 -19.06 -17.72
CA GLN A 454 7.50 -18.57 -17.85
C GLN A 454 7.40 -17.16 -17.29
N ILE A 455 8.04 -16.90 -16.13
CA ILE A 455 8.07 -15.58 -15.49
C ILE A 455 8.65 -14.53 -16.43
N ALA A 456 9.81 -14.78 -17.04
CA ALA A 456 10.41 -13.83 -17.98
C ALA A 456 9.48 -13.53 -19.18
N LYS A 457 8.79 -14.55 -19.71
CA LYS A 457 7.79 -14.37 -20.79
C LYS A 457 6.62 -13.50 -20.34
N ILE A 458 6.17 -13.66 -19.09
CA ILE A 458 5.08 -12.85 -18.50
C ILE A 458 5.51 -11.39 -18.43
N TYR A 459 6.63 -11.07 -17.80
CA TYR A 459 7.08 -9.68 -17.66
C TYR A 459 7.38 -9.01 -19.01
N LYS A 460 7.96 -9.73 -19.97
CA LYS A 460 8.19 -9.24 -21.34
C LYS A 460 6.88 -8.92 -22.06
N LYS A 461 5.87 -9.80 -21.97
CA LYS A 461 4.55 -9.64 -22.58
C LYS A 461 3.88 -8.33 -22.17
N TYR A 462 4.00 -7.93 -20.91
CA TYR A 462 3.39 -6.71 -20.37
C TYR A 462 4.34 -5.51 -20.30
N LYS A 463 5.54 -5.63 -20.89
CA LYS A 463 6.54 -4.55 -20.94
C LYS A 463 7.00 -4.04 -19.57
N PHE A 464 7.01 -4.89 -18.57
CA PHE A 464 7.53 -4.60 -17.21
C PHE A 464 9.03 -4.86 -17.07
N CYS A 465 9.68 -5.35 -18.11
CA CYS A 465 11.06 -5.78 -18.12
C CYS A 465 11.92 -4.79 -18.91
N LYS A 466 13.01 -4.33 -18.30
CA LYS A 466 14.08 -3.62 -18.99
C LYS A 466 15.07 -4.63 -19.56
N LYS A 467 15.38 -4.53 -20.86
CA LYS A 467 16.39 -5.38 -21.48
C LYS A 467 17.78 -4.78 -21.24
N VAL A 468 18.69 -5.59 -20.73
CA VAL A 468 20.12 -5.21 -20.57
C VAL A 468 21.00 -6.02 -21.48
N SER A 469 22.11 -5.43 -21.96
CA SER A 469 23.09 -6.11 -22.80
C SER A 469 24.14 -6.85 -21.95
N ASP A 470 24.79 -7.85 -22.52
CA ASP A 470 25.89 -8.54 -21.85
C ASP A 470 27.08 -7.61 -21.59
N ILE A 471 27.29 -6.60 -22.45
CA ILE A 471 28.30 -5.55 -22.24
C ILE A 471 28.00 -4.75 -20.98
N TYR A 472 26.74 -4.36 -20.77
CA TYR A 472 26.30 -3.66 -19.55
C TYR A 472 26.53 -4.54 -18.30
N LYS A 473 26.18 -5.81 -18.36
CA LYS A 473 26.37 -6.75 -17.25
C LYS A 473 27.86 -6.90 -16.89
N LYS A 474 28.73 -7.08 -17.90
CA LYS A 474 30.17 -7.19 -17.69
C LYS A 474 30.76 -5.91 -17.07
N LYS A 475 30.37 -4.71 -17.57
CA LYS A 475 30.82 -3.43 -17.03
C LYS A 475 30.43 -3.23 -15.56
N ASN A 476 29.30 -3.78 -15.13
CA ASN A 476 28.74 -3.63 -13.78
C ASN A 476 28.94 -4.87 -12.89
N ASN A 477 29.80 -5.82 -13.29
CA ASN A 477 30.10 -7.06 -12.56
C ASN A 477 28.84 -7.87 -12.18
N ILE A 478 27.87 -7.96 -13.11
CA ILE A 478 26.61 -8.67 -12.91
C ILE A 478 26.78 -10.12 -13.32
N THR A 479 26.62 -11.03 -12.36
CA THR A 479 26.76 -12.49 -12.57
C THR A 479 25.44 -13.21 -12.77
N ALA A 480 24.30 -12.51 -12.58
CA ALA A 480 22.97 -13.06 -12.79
C ALA A 480 22.74 -13.55 -14.22
N VAL A 481 22.00 -14.65 -14.35
CA VAL A 481 21.61 -15.23 -15.65
C VAL A 481 20.40 -14.50 -16.19
N GLY A 482 20.41 -14.19 -17.52
CA GLY A 482 19.30 -13.54 -18.20
C GLY A 482 19.46 -12.04 -18.40
N ASN A 483 18.71 -11.49 -19.34
CA ASN A 483 18.85 -10.11 -19.83
C ASN A 483 17.57 -9.28 -19.65
N CYS A 484 16.58 -9.82 -18.96
CA CYS A 484 15.35 -9.13 -18.56
C CYS A 484 15.47 -8.73 -17.08
N VAL A 485 15.54 -7.44 -16.82
CA VAL A 485 15.63 -6.90 -15.46
C VAL A 485 14.29 -6.30 -15.06
N ILE A 486 13.84 -6.66 -13.88
CA ILE A 486 12.68 -6.09 -13.21
C ILE A 486 13.11 -5.55 -11.86
N SER A 487 12.29 -4.69 -11.28
CA SER A 487 12.50 -4.21 -9.92
C SER A 487 11.25 -4.48 -9.11
N GLU A 488 11.40 -5.20 -7.99
CA GLU A 488 10.30 -5.51 -7.06
C GLU A 488 10.66 -5.03 -5.66
N ARG A 489 9.64 -4.76 -4.83
CA ARG A 489 9.83 -4.35 -3.44
C ARG A 489 9.99 -5.56 -2.56
N HIS A 490 10.91 -5.51 -1.59
CA HIS A 490 11.28 -6.58 -0.68
C HIS A 490 11.09 -6.15 0.77
N ARG A 491 10.60 -7.09 1.60
CA ARG A 491 10.39 -6.92 3.04
C ARG A 491 10.63 -8.23 3.76
N HIS A 492 11.92 -8.65 3.88
CA HIS A 492 12.22 -9.95 4.47
C HIS A 492 13.63 -10.00 5.07
N ARG A 493 13.82 -10.95 6.02
CA ARG A 493 15.07 -11.22 6.75
C ARG A 493 15.69 -12.56 6.37
N PHE A 494 14.90 -13.44 5.77
CA PHE A 494 15.30 -14.79 5.42
C PHE A 494 15.35 -14.94 3.91
N GLU A 495 16.28 -15.77 3.44
CA GLU A 495 16.59 -16.01 2.04
C GLU A 495 16.71 -17.48 1.74
N PHE A 496 16.56 -17.84 0.47
CA PHE A 496 16.82 -19.19 -0.01
C PHE A 496 18.32 -19.53 0.10
N ASN A 497 18.64 -20.70 0.70
CA ASN A 497 20.00 -21.20 0.82
C ASN A 497 20.46 -21.84 -0.49
N ASN A 498 21.43 -21.21 -1.16
CA ASN A 498 21.95 -21.66 -2.46
C ASN A 498 22.61 -23.05 -2.45
N GLU A 499 23.00 -23.60 -1.30
CA GLU A 499 23.51 -24.95 -1.18
C GLU A 499 22.49 -26.01 -1.67
N TYR A 500 21.20 -25.71 -1.56
CA TYR A 500 20.12 -26.58 -2.01
C TYR A 500 19.65 -26.32 -3.44
N ARG A 501 20.22 -25.32 -4.13
CA ARG A 501 19.76 -24.92 -5.47
C ARG A 501 19.87 -26.02 -6.49
N ASP A 502 21.00 -26.73 -6.50
CA ASP A 502 21.27 -27.79 -7.47
C ASP A 502 20.36 -29.00 -7.25
N ILE A 503 20.15 -29.41 -6.00
CA ILE A 503 19.30 -30.56 -5.71
C ILE A 503 17.83 -30.27 -6.04
N LEU A 504 17.31 -29.07 -5.72
CA LEU A 504 15.95 -28.73 -6.08
C LEU A 504 15.78 -28.61 -7.60
N SER A 505 16.78 -28.03 -8.31
CA SER A 505 16.76 -27.94 -9.78
C SER A 505 16.75 -29.33 -10.45
N LYS A 506 17.53 -30.28 -9.97
CA LYS A 506 17.54 -31.69 -10.49
C LYS A 506 16.17 -32.36 -10.37
N HIS A 507 15.36 -31.96 -9.37
CA HIS A 507 14.01 -32.49 -9.17
C HIS A 507 12.93 -31.64 -9.88
N GLY A 508 13.32 -30.59 -10.64
CA GLY A 508 12.44 -29.88 -11.55
C GLY A 508 11.98 -28.48 -11.11
N MET A 509 12.51 -27.95 -9.99
CA MET A 509 12.28 -26.53 -9.65
C MET A 509 13.14 -25.63 -10.56
N ILE A 510 12.55 -24.57 -11.07
CA ILE A 510 13.25 -23.58 -11.89
C ILE A 510 13.46 -22.31 -11.05
N PHE A 511 14.70 -21.91 -10.88
CA PHE A 511 15.09 -20.64 -10.29
C PHE A 511 15.08 -19.57 -11.39
N ALA A 512 13.93 -18.89 -11.50
CA ALA A 512 13.61 -18.05 -12.64
C ALA A 512 14.19 -16.65 -12.56
N GLY A 513 14.48 -16.16 -11.36
CA GLY A 513 15.02 -14.83 -11.13
C GLY A 513 16.01 -14.79 -9.97
N THR A 514 17.05 -13.97 -10.11
CA THR A 514 18.09 -13.79 -9.10
C THR A 514 18.51 -12.32 -8.97
N SER A 515 19.09 -11.98 -7.81
CA SER A 515 19.77 -10.71 -7.62
C SER A 515 20.93 -10.50 -8.62
N PRO A 516 21.42 -9.26 -8.84
CA PRO A 516 22.48 -8.97 -9.80
C PRO A 516 23.76 -9.79 -9.61
N ASN A 517 24.11 -10.09 -8.37
CA ASN A 517 25.29 -10.88 -7.98
C ASN A 517 25.00 -12.38 -7.88
N ASN A 518 23.79 -12.82 -8.26
CA ASN A 518 23.33 -14.20 -8.18
C ASN A 518 23.32 -14.81 -6.75
N MET A 519 23.44 -13.97 -5.72
CA MET A 519 23.44 -14.42 -4.31
C MET A 519 22.04 -14.80 -3.82
N PHE A 520 21.02 -14.05 -4.26
CA PHE A 520 19.65 -14.24 -3.77
C PHE A 520 18.76 -14.78 -4.87
N VAL A 521 17.95 -15.77 -4.52
CA VAL A 521 16.89 -16.28 -5.37
C VAL A 521 15.64 -15.41 -5.17
N GLU A 522 15.21 -14.77 -6.24
CA GLU A 522 14.09 -13.82 -6.22
C GLU A 522 12.78 -14.44 -6.70
N MET A 523 12.87 -15.41 -7.61
CA MET A 523 11.68 -16.04 -8.20
C MET A 523 11.92 -17.51 -8.54
N ILE A 524 10.88 -18.31 -8.29
CA ILE A 524 10.84 -19.73 -8.65
C ILE A 524 9.59 -20.06 -9.46
N GLU A 525 9.67 -21.11 -10.27
CA GLU A 525 8.52 -21.65 -11.00
C GLU A 525 8.66 -23.18 -11.19
N LEU A 526 7.55 -23.86 -11.42
CA LEU A 526 7.54 -25.22 -11.95
C LEU A 526 7.25 -25.20 -13.46
N PRO A 527 7.86 -26.13 -14.23
CA PRO A 527 7.59 -26.23 -15.65
C PRO A 527 6.11 -26.44 -15.95
N LYS A 528 5.58 -25.79 -17.00
CA LYS A 528 4.16 -25.94 -17.40
C LYS A 528 3.71 -27.38 -17.65
N LYS A 529 4.63 -28.23 -18.06
CA LYS A 529 4.35 -29.67 -18.24
C LYS A 529 4.05 -30.40 -16.92
N ILE A 530 4.58 -29.89 -15.80
CA ILE A 530 4.39 -30.42 -14.44
C ILE A 530 3.17 -29.77 -13.79
N HIS A 531 3.09 -28.44 -13.85
CA HIS A 531 2.02 -27.66 -13.22
C HIS A 531 1.58 -26.49 -14.12
N PRO A 532 0.27 -26.25 -14.33
CA PRO A 532 -0.23 -25.24 -15.26
C PRO A 532 0.23 -23.81 -14.91
N PHE A 533 0.27 -23.47 -13.63
CA PHE A 533 0.75 -22.20 -13.12
C PHE A 533 1.22 -22.37 -11.65
N PHE A 534 2.50 -22.52 -11.44
CA PHE A 534 3.11 -22.52 -10.10
C PHE A 534 4.28 -21.54 -10.11
N ILE A 535 4.02 -20.37 -9.59
CA ILE A 535 4.98 -19.25 -9.56
C ILE A 535 5.07 -18.71 -8.14
N ALA A 536 6.28 -18.40 -7.70
CA ALA A 536 6.47 -17.68 -6.45
C ALA A 536 7.61 -16.67 -6.54
N THR A 537 7.50 -15.60 -5.78
CA THR A 537 8.45 -14.48 -5.72
C THR A 537 8.79 -14.11 -4.28
N GLN A 538 10.06 -13.78 -4.03
CA GLN A 538 10.52 -13.24 -2.75
C GLN A 538 10.06 -11.78 -2.57
N GLY A 539 9.88 -11.07 -3.66
CA GLY A 539 9.37 -9.69 -3.68
C GLY A 539 7.85 -9.62 -3.52
N HIS A 540 7.37 -8.40 -3.45
CA HIS A 540 5.99 -8.00 -3.21
C HIS A 540 5.39 -7.27 -4.42
N PRO A 541 5.01 -7.97 -5.50
CA PRO A 541 4.44 -7.36 -6.70
C PRO A 541 3.09 -6.67 -6.47
N GLU A 542 2.39 -7.00 -5.37
CA GLU A 542 1.13 -6.38 -4.98
C GLU A 542 1.27 -4.87 -4.78
N TYR A 543 2.40 -4.40 -4.26
CA TYR A 543 2.63 -2.96 -4.03
C TYR A 543 2.81 -2.17 -5.33
N LYS A 544 3.19 -2.83 -6.43
CA LYS A 544 3.41 -2.18 -7.74
C LYS A 544 2.20 -2.27 -8.67
N SER A 545 1.10 -2.89 -8.24
CA SER A 545 -0.12 -2.98 -9.04
C SER A 545 -0.92 -1.67 -9.03
N ARG A 546 -1.34 -1.22 -10.20
CA ARG A 546 -2.17 -0.02 -10.39
C ARG A 546 -3.46 -0.39 -11.13
N PRO A 547 -4.58 0.32 -10.94
CA PRO A 547 -5.86 -0.03 -11.58
C PRO A 547 -5.79 0.01 -13.12
N ASN A 548 -5.06 0.97 -13.68
CA ASN A 548 -4.85 1.09 -15.13
C ASN A 548 -3.63 0.30 -15.64
N LYS A 549 -2.76 -0.15 -14.73
CA LYS A 549 -1.55 -0.91 -15.03
C LYS A 549 -1.38 -2.07 -14.05
N PRO A 550 -2.26 -3.08 -14.08
CA PRO A 550 -2.19 -4.21 -13.17
C PRO A 550 -0.88 -4.96 -13.31
N HIS A 551 -0.38 -5.49 -12.19
CA HIS A 551 0.89 -6.20 -12.20
C HIS A 551 0.79 -7.53 -12.97
N PRO A 552 1.79 -7.87 -13.84
CA PRO A 552 1.75 -9.01 -14.75
C PRO A 552 1.50 -10.37 -14.10
N LEU A 553 2.12 -10.63 -12.94
CA LEU A 553 1.95 -11.90 -12.24
C LEU A 553 0.50 -12.13 -11.81
N PHE A 554 -0.19 -11.09 -11.32
CA PHE A 554 -1.60 -11.18 -10.94
C PHE A 554 -2.50 -11.37 -12.17
N ILE A 555 -2.21 -10.68 -13.29
CA ILE A 555 -2.98 -10.87 -14.54
C ILE A 555 -2.89 -12.34 -15.00
N GLU A 556 -1.68 -12.91 -15.06
CA GLU A 556 -1.52 -14.28 -15.55
C GLU A 556 -1.97 -15.33 -14.54
N PHE A 557 -1.89 -15.04 -13.23
CA PHE A 557 -2.47 -15.89 -12.18
C PHE A 557 -4.00 -15.97 -12.32
N VAL A 558 -4.70 -14.82 -12.36
CA VAL A 558 -6.16 -14.79 -12.56
C VAL A 558 -6.54 -15.43 -13.88
N ARG A 559 -5.77 -15.20 -14.96
CA ARG A 559 -5.98 -15.87 -16.26
C ARG A 559 -5.83 -17.40 -16.16
N ALA A 560 -4.90 -17.89 -15.37
CA ALA A 560 -4.74 -19.33 -15.16
C ALA A 560 -5.91 -19.91 -14.36
N ALA A 561 -6.42 -19.17 -13.38
CA ALA A 561 -7.59 -19.54 -12.60
C ALA A 561 -8.91 -19.51 -13.39
N THR A 562 -8.97 -18.82 -14.54
CA THR A 562 -10.18 -18.80 -15.40
C THR A 562 -10.27 -19.98 -16.39
N LYS A 563 -9.28 -20.85 -16.44
CA LYS A 563 -9.21 -22.01 -17.35
C LYS A 563 -9.73 -23.26 -16.69
#